data_c26f620664eefbdd3ee9b7209ef76eac
#
_entry.id   c26f620664eefbdd3ee9b7209ef76eac
#
_cell.length_a   1.000
_cell.length_b   1.000
_cell.length_c   1.000
_cell.angle_alpha   90.00
_cell.angle_beta   90.00
_cell.angle_gamma   90.00
#
_symmetry.space_group_name_H-M   'P 1'
#
loop_
_entity.id
_entity.type
_entity.pdbx_description
1 polymer ?
#
loop_
_entity_poly.entity_id
_entity_poly.type
_entity_poly.pdbx_seq_one_letter_code
_entity_poly.pdbx_strand_id
1 'polypeptide(L)'
;MDPVVWQMPLKNLPQLVLGGRAVHGRKAEESFQLPELWCLHLYNYQGQVAIDGHEFEIAPGQAGVTPPNAKIVYRFSGESQHVFAHFRLAAEGDRVPLRAMQDLGKAFGPISRALEEAVGWLPAQPRRASVRLWDVLWQLAGQPMAEHAPNVRLHPTLSRAMREIELHLSQALSIPHVAHESKISHNHLTLLFRAQFGLTAEAYIRKRRVERALHLLQHTTMAVKSIAVEVGLPDLHYFNKIIRTACGSSPREYRQRQAQG
;
A
#
# COMPACT_ATOMS: atom_id res chain seq x y z
N MET A 1 -5.42 26.94 3.75
CA MET A 1 -6.17 26.12 4.73
C MET A 1 -5.55 24.75 4.69
N ASP A 2 -5.12 24.21 5.82
CA ASP A 2 -4.51 22.88 5.86
C ASP A 2 -5.51 21.83 5.39
N PRO A 3 -5.07 20.81 4.64
CA PRO A 3 -5.95 19.77 4.15
C PRO A 3 -6.53 18.96 5.31
N VAL A 4 -7.83 18.74 5.32
CA VAL A 4 -8.47 17.83 6.28
C VAL A 4 -8.02 16.41 5.99
N VAL A 5 -7.49 15.72 7.00
CA VAL A 5 -6.89 14.39 6.90
C VAL A 5 -7.52 13.46 7.93
N TRP A 6 -8.05 12.35 7.46
CA TRP A 6 -8.55 11.26 8.30
C TRP A 6 -7.44 10.26 8.61
N GLN A 7 -7.48 9.68 9.80
CA GLN A 7 -6.60 8.60 10.20
C GLN A 7 -7.31 7.25 9.98
N MET A 8 -7.07 6.61 8.82
CA MET A 8 -7.78 5.40 8.41
C MET A 8 -7.04 4.13 8.86
N PRO A 9 -7.70 3.15 9.54
CA PRO A 9 -7.06 1.92 10.00
C PRO A 9 -6.94 0.89 8.86
N LEU A 10 -5.95 1.05 7.98
CA LEU A 10 -5.75 0.19 6.79
C LEU A 10 -4.96 -1.10 7.05
N LYS A 11 -4.64 -1.45 8.31
CA LYS A 11 -3.93 -2.69 8.64
C LYS A 11 -4.69 -3.94 8.19
N ASN A 12 -6.01 -3.94 8.39
CA ASN A 12 -6.87 -5.06 8.08
C ASN A 12 -7.63 -4.83 6.76
N LEU A 13 -7.98 -5.94 6.12
CA LEU A 13 -8.80 -5.93 4.91
C LEU A 13 -10.15 -5.25 5.18
N PRO A 14 -10.56 -4.23 4.40
CA PRO A 14 -11.90 -3.65 4.50
C PRO A 14 -12.96 -4.68 4.11
N GLN A 15 -14.13 -4.57 4.70
CA GLN A 15 -15.31 -5.28 4.22
C GLN A 15 -16.11 -4.34 3.33
N LEU A 16 -16.09 -4.56 2.02
CA LEU A 16 -16.98 -3.85 1.10
C LEU A 16 -18.43 -4.31 1.35
N VAL A 17 -19.30 -3.35 1.68
CA VAL A 17 -20.70 -3.61 2.06
C VAL A 17 -21.63 -3.27 0.92
N LEU A 18 -21.43 -2.11 0.30
CA LEU A 18 -22.23 -1.59 -0.80
C LEU A 18 -21.36 -0.76 -1.72
N GLY A 19 -21.66 -0.77 -3.00
CA GLY A 19 -21.02 0.11 -3.96
C GLY A 19 -21.80 0.14 -5.27
N GLY A 20 -21.54 1.17 -6.07
CA GLY A 20 -22.24 1.37 -7.33
C GLY A 20 -21.95 2.71 -7.97
N ARG A 21 -22.71 3.00 -9.01
CA ARG A 21 -22.85 4.33 -9.55
C ARG A 21 -24.14 4.93 -8.99
N ALA A 22 -24.08 6.16 -8.49
CA ALA A 22 -25.24 6.90 -8.04
C ALA A 22 -25.42 8.17 -8.85
N VAL A 23 -26.67 8.58 -8.98
CA VAL A 23 -27.07 9.83 -9.62
C VAL A 23 -27.88 10.63 -8.62
N HIS A 24 -27.41 11.82 -8.32
CA HIS A 24 -28.04 12.78 -7.39
C HIS A 24 -28.38 14.08 -8.10
N GLY A 25 -28.87 15.08 -7.37
CA GLY A 25 -29.15 16.42 -7.89
C GLY A 25 -30.61 16.66 -8.31
N ARG A 26 -31.53 15.72 -7.97
CA ARG A 26 -32.98 16.00 -8.05
C ARG A 26 -33.41 17.01 -7.00
N LYS A 27 -32.71 17.06 -5.86
CA LYS A 27 -32.83 18.10 -4.83
C LYS A 27 -31.55 18.91 -4.83
N ALA A 28 -31.63 20.19 -4.57
CA ALA A 28 -30.45 21.06 -4.49
C ALA A 28 -29.53 20.68 -3.32
N GLU A 29 -30.09 20.14 -2.24
CA GLU A 29 -29.34 19.71 -1.07
C GLU A 29 -29.83 18.34 -0.59
N GLU A 30 -28.88 17.44 -0.23
CA GLU A 30 -29.14 16.14 0.37
C GLU A 30 -28.18 15.89 1.53
N SER A 31 -28.71 15.33 2.64
CA SER A 31 -27.92 15.01 3.83
C SER A 31 -27.88 13.52 4.07
N PHE A 32 -26.68 13.03 4.47
CA PHE A 32 -26.43 11.63 4.79
C PHE A 32 -25.65 11.53 6.09
N GLN A 33 -25.89 10.43 6.81
CA GLN A 33 -25.08 10.00 7.94
C GLN A 33 -25.09 8.48 7.95
N LEU A 34 -23.92 7.84 7.82
CA LEU A 34 -23.81 6.40 7.72
C LEU A 34 -23.09 5.85 8.97
N PRO A 35 -23.84 5.22 9.88
CA PRO A 35 -23.26 4.56 11.05
C PRO A 35 -22.28 3.47 10.61
N GLU A 36 -21.13 3.38 11.30
CA GLU A 36 -20.13 2.32 11.14
C GLU A 36 -19.49 2.16 9.74
N LEU A 37 -19.88 2.96 8.75
CA LEU A 37 -19.38 2.83 7.39
C LEU A 37 -18.49 4.00 7.00
N TRP A 38 -17.33 3.67 6.49
CA TRP A 38 -16.52 4.56 5.68
C TRP A 38 -17.14 4.69 4.29
N CYS A 39 -17.03 5.87 3.69
CA CYS A 39 -17.49 6.12 2.33
C CYS A 39 -16.32 6.59 1.48
N LEU A 40 -16.19 6.02 0.28
CA LEU A 40 -15.34 6.50 -0.79
C LEU A 40 -16.22 6.91 -1.95
N HIS A 41 -16.03 8.14 -2.47
CA HIS A 41 -16.70 8.66 -3.65
C HIS A 41 -15.67 9.11 -4.67
N LEU A 42 -15.90 8.79 -5.94
CA LEU A 42 -15.13 9.28 -7.08
C LEU A 42 -16.05 10.15 -7.93
N TYR A 43 -15.76 11.44 -7.96
CA TYR A 43 -16.66 12.45 -8.50
C TYR A 43 -16.42 12.74 -9.98
N ASN A 44 -17.50 12.80 -10.76
CA ASN A 44 -17.52 13.20 -12.17
C ASN A 44 -18.39 14.46 -12.41
N TYR A 45 -18.65 15.24 -11.37
CA TYR A 45 -19.51 16.43 -11.42
C TYR A 45 -18.91 17.58 -10.60
N GLN A 46 -19.49 18.76 -10.74
CA GLN A 46 -19.21 19.93 -9.90
C GLN A 46 -20.30 20.11 -8.85
N GLY A 47 -19.91 20.46 -7.63
CA GLY A 47 -20.80 20.67 -6.51
C GLY A 47 -20.04 21.03 -5.26
N GLN A 48 -20.70 20.94 -4.12
CA GLN A 48 -20.10 21.16 -2.80
C GLN A 48 -20.48 20.03 -1.85
N VAL A 49 -19.61 19.74 -0.90
CA VAL A 49 -19.91 18.83 0.20
C VAL A 49 -19.35 19.39 1.51
N ALA A 50 -20.17 19.37 2.55
CA ALA A 50 -19.73 19.59 3.92
C ALA A 50 -19.67 18.25 4.67
N ILE A 51 -18.53 17.97 5.32
CA ILE A 51 -18.30 16.77 6.12
C ILE A 51 -17.94 17.22 7.54
N ASP A 52 -18.80 16.97 8.51
CA ASP A 52 -18.66 17.44 9.90
C ASP A 52 -18.33 18.95 9.99
N GLY A 53 -18.97 19.76 9.13
CA GLY A 53 -18.77 21.20 9.07
C GLY A 53 -17.57 21.68 8.23
N HIS A 54 -16.73 20.78 7.74
CA HIS A 54 -15.67 21.13 6.79
C HIS A 54 -16.23 21.16 5.37
N GLU A 55 -16.16 22.32 4.72
CA GLU A 55 -16.65 22.51 3.35
C GLU A 55 -15.58 22.19 2.31
N PHE A 56 -15.99 21.49 1.24
CA PHE A 56 -15.13 21.12 0.11
C PHE A 56 -15.86 21.40 -1.21
N GLU A 57 -15.11 21.93 -2.16
CA GLU A 57 -15.54 21.96 -3.56
C GLU A 57 -15.36 20.57 -4.18
N ILE A 58 -16.36 20.12 -4.92
CA ILE A 58 -16.33 18.89 -5.71
C ILE A 58 -16.05 19.25 -7.16
N ALA A 59 -15.06 18.62 -7.76
CA ALA A 59 -14.75 18.73 -9.18
C ALA A 59 -14.56 17.33 -9.82
N PRO A 60 -14.79 17.19 -11.13
CA PRO A 60 -14.47 15.95 -11.85
C PRO A 60 -13.00 15.54 -11.67
N GLY A 61 -12.76 14.27 -11.41
CA GLY A 61 -11.41 13.75 -11.18
C GLY A 61 -10.98 13.69 -9.71
N GLN A 62 -11.85 14.10 -8.79
CA GLN A 62 -11.58 14.04 -7.35
C GLN A 62 -12.12 12.79 -6.68
N ALA A 63 -11.48 12.43 -5.57
CA ALA A 63 -11.94 11.44 -4.61
C ALA A 63 -12.28 12.11 -3.28
N GLY A 64 -13.44 11.75 -2.70
CA GLY A 64 -13.84 12.12 -1.34
C GLY A 64 -13.90 10.90 -0.44
N VAL A 65 -13.36 11.01 0.77
CA VAL A 65 -13.42 9.97 1.78
C VAL A 65 -14.06 10.52 3.04
N THR A 66 -15.02 9.79 3.58
CA THR A 66 -15.78 10.19 4.75
C THR A 66 -15.70 9.11 5.83
N PRO A 67 -15.40 9.48 7.09
CA PRO A 67 -15.38 8.54 8.21
C PRO A 67 -16.79 8.11 8.63
N PRO A 68 -16.91 7.00 9.39
CA PRO A 68 -18.17 6.58 9.99
C PRO A 68 -18.81 7.68 10.85
N ASN A 69 -20.12 7.71 10.87
CA ASN A 69 -20.95 8.65 11.64
C ASN A 69 -20.81 10.14 11.26
N ALA A 70 -19.96 10.51 10.33
CA ALA A 70 -19.85 11.89 9.89
C ALA A 70 -21.16 12.40 9.29
N LYS A 71 -21.53 13.63 9.61
CA LYS A 71 -22.65 14.33 8.98
C LYS A 71 -22.21 14.87 7.63
N ILE A 72 -22.82 14.38 6.56
CA ILE A 72 -22.51 14.77 5.19
C ILE A 72 -23.66 15.57 4.61
N VAL A 73 -23.37 16.72 4.03
CA VAL A 73 -24.35 17.57 3.35
C VAL A 73 -23.82 17.89 1.96
N TYR A 74 -24.47 17.38 0.93
CA TYR A 74 -24.17 17.68 -0.47
C TYR A 74 -25.04 18.83 -0.98
N ARG A 75 -24.43 19.73 -1.75
CA ARG A 75 -25.11 20.76 -2.53
C ARG A 75 -24.82 20.56 -4.00
N PHE A 76 -25.85 20.30 -4.78
CA PHE A 76 -25.75 19.93 -6.19
C PHE A 76 -26.13 21.11 -7.08
N SER A 77 -25.39 21.28 -8.18
CA SER A 77 -25.67 22.27 -9.22
C SER A 77 -26.46 21.68 -10.40
N GLY A 78 -26.89 20.41 -10.30
CA GLY A 78 -27.61 19.69 -11.35
C GLY A 78 -27.41 18.18 -11.20
N GLU A 79 -27.70 17.41 -12.25
CA GLU A 79 -27.48 15.96 -12.25
C GLU A 79 -26.03 15.63 -11.97
N SER A 80 -25.82 14.84 -10.95
CA SER A 80 -24.50 14.58 -10.36
C SER A 80 -24.25 13.08 -10.28
N GLN A 81 -23.32 12.60 -11.09
CA GLN A 81 -22.95 11.17 -11.14
C GLN A 81 -21.62 10.91 -10.43
N HIS A 82 -21.55 9.83 -9.68
CA HIS A 82 -20.32 9.38 -9.04
C HIS A 82 -20.31 7.86 -8.87
N VAL A 83 -19.08 7.31 -8.73
CA VAL A 83 -18.86 5.94 -8.27
C VAL A 83 -18.61 5.98 -6.78
N PHE A 84 -19.22 5.05 -6.03
CA PHE A 84 -19.06 5.01 -4.58
C PHE A 84 -18.82 3.60 -4.05
N ALA A 85 -18.23 3.54 -2.87
CA ALA A 85 -18.14 2.35 -2.05
C ALA A 85 -18.36 2.70 -0.58
N HIS A 86 -19.19 1.91 0.10
CA HIS A 86 -19.39 1.93 1.54
C HIS A 86 -18.79 0.66 2.14
N PHE A 87 -17.95 0.81 3.16
CA PHE A 87 -17.18 -0.30 3.71
C PHE A 87 -16.92 -0.16 5.19
N ARG A 88 -16.70 -1.29 5.86
CA ARG A 88 -16.25 -1.35 7.26
C ARG A 88 -14.75 -1.57 7.33
N LEU A 89 -14.12 -0.96 8.32
CA LEU A 89 -12.76 -1.23 8.75
C LEU A 89 -12.75 -1.57 10.23
N ALA A 90 -11.95 -2.53 10.64
CA ALA A 90 -11.69 -2.76 12.05
C ALA A 90 -11.01 -1.52 12.65
N ALA A 91 -11.46 -1.10 13.83
CA ALA A 91 -10.94 0.11 14.48
C ALA A 91 -9.49 -0.01 14.95
N GLU A 92 -8.99 -1.25 15.09
CA GLU A 92 -7.68 -1.58 15.62
C GLU A 92 -6.60 -1.56 14.52
N GLY A 93 -5.38 -1.20 14.90
CA GLY A 93 -4.18 -1.27 14.07
C GLY A 93 -3.63 0.09 13.64
N ASP A 94 -2.55 0.03 12.86
CA ASP A 94 -1.84 1.21 12.38
C ASP A 94 -2.75 2.06 11.49
N ARG A 95 -2.72 3.35 11.74
CA ARG A 95 -3.53 4.33 11.02
C ARG A 95 -2.70 5.02 9.94
N VAL A 96 -3.30 5.17 8.78
CA VAL A 96 -2.68 5.82 7.63
C VAL A 96 -3.41 7.13 7.35
N PRO A 97 -2.69 8.25 7.20
CA PRO A 97 -3.29 9.52 6.86
C PRO A 97 -3.88 9.48 5.45
N LEU A 98 -5.14 9.90 5.32
CA LEU A 98 -5.86 9.97 4.05
C LEU A 98 -6.61 11.31 3.97
N ARG A 99 -6.46 12.05 2.89
CA ARG A 99 -7.18 13.31 2.72
C ARG A 99 -8.67 13.07 2.60
N ALA A 100 -9.45 13.97 3.21
CA ALA A 100 -10.91 13.99 3.07
C ALA A 100 -11.34 14.21 1.61
N MET A 101 -10.64 15.10 0.91
CA MET A 101 -10.83 15.39 -0.51
C MET A 101 -9.47 15.46 -1.21
N GLN A 102 -9.34 14.88 -2.40
CA GLN A 102 -8.09 14.93 -3.17
C GLN A 102 -8.34 14.86 -4.69
N ASP A 103 -7.60 15.66 -5.43
CA ASP A 103 -7.50 15.56 -6.88
C ASP A 103 -6.58 14.40 -7.27
N LEU A 104 -7.07 13.49 -8.09
CA LEU A 104 -6.33 12.31 -8.52
C LEU A 104 -5.60 12.50 -9.85
N GLY A 105 -5.91 13.56 -10.60
CA GLY A 105 -5.30 13.84 -11.88
C GLY A 105 -5.28 12.61 -12.80
N LYS A 106 -4.10 12.23 -13.29
CA LYS A 106 -3.91 11.05 -14.17
C LYS A 106 -4.25 9.71 -13.50
N ALA A 107 -4.28 9.64 -12.17
CA ALA A 107 -4.62 8.42 -11.43
C ALA A 107 -6.13 8.17 -11.35
N PHE A 108 -6.98 9.15 -11.64
CA PHE A 108 -8.43 9.03 -11.53
C PHE A 108 -8.99 7.88 -12.37
N GLY A 109 -8.65 7.79 -13.64
CA GLY A 109 -9.15 6.72 -14.53
C GLY A 109 -8.78 5.31 -14.09
N PRO A 110 -7.50 5.02 -13.78
CA PRO A 110 -7.10 3.73 -13.19
C PRO A 110 -7.80 3.40 -11.87
N ILE A 111 -7.90 4.36 -10.95
CA ILE A 111 -8.54 4.17 -9.63
C ILE A 111 -10.05 3.95 -9.79
N SER A 112 -10.72 4.71 -10.69
CA SER A 112 -12.15 4.54 -10.98
C SER A 112 -12.45 3.14 -11.51
N ARG A 113 -11.69 2.65 -12.49
CA ARG A 113 -11.83 1.28 -13.00
C ARG A 113 -11.62 0.24 -11.90
N ALA A 114 -10.61 0.42 -11.06
CA ALA A 114 -10.34 -0.49 -9.95
C ALA A 114 -11.51 -0.55 -8.94
N LEU A 115 -12.12 0.59 -8.63
CA LEU A 115 -13.29 0.65 -7.75
C LEU A 115 -14.52 0.03 -8.42
N GLU A 116 -14.76 0.28 -9.70
CA GLU A 116 -15.84 -0.35 -10.46
C GLU A 116 -15.70 -1.87 -10.54
N GLU A 117 -14.48 -2.38 -10.72
CA GLU A 117 -14.19 -3.82 -10.66
C GLU A 117 -14.53 -4.39 -9.28
N ALA A 118 -14.10 -3.72 -8.19
CA ALA A 118 -14.42 -4.14 -6.83
C ALA A 118 -15.93 -4.23 -6.62
N VAL A 119 -16.66 -3.21 -7.02
CA VAL A 119 -18.12 -3.16 -6.93
C VAL A 119 -18.77 -4.26 -7.78
N GLY A 120 -18.30 -4.47 -9.00
CA GLY A 120 -18.83 -5.51 -9.90
C GLY A 120 -18.62 -6.94 -9.36
N TRP A 121 -17.56 -7.18 -8.60
CA TRP A 121 -17.31 -8.49 -7.98
C TRP A 121 -18.08 -8.73 -6.67
N LEU A 122 -18.62 -7.69 -6.04
CA LEU A 122 -19.23 -7.79 -4.72
C LEU A 122 -20.31 -8.88 -4.60
N PRO A 123 -21.27 -9.05 -5.53
CA PRO A 123 -22.33 -10.05 -5.38
C PRO A 123 -21.84 -11.49 -5.42
N ALA A 124 -20.82 -11.79 -6.23
CA ALA A 124 -20.35 -13.16 -6.46
C ALA A 124 -19.04 -13.49 -5.73
N GLN A 125 -18.18 -12.50 -5.51
CA GLN A 125 -16.82 -12.67 -4.95
C GLN A 125 -16.51 -11.59 -3.91
N PRO A 126 -17.24 -11.53 -2.76
CA PRO A 126 -17.13 -10.41 -1.80
C PRO A 126 -15.73 -10.24 -1.22
N ARG A 127 -14.99 -11.33 -1.00
CA ARG A 127 -13.58 -11.24 -0.54
C ARG A 127 -12.67 -10.62 -1.59
N ARG A 128 -12.82 -10.99 -2.86
CA ARG A 128 -12.05 -10.41 -3.96
C ARG A 128 -12.37 -8.93 -4.14
N ALA A 129 -13.64 -8.56 -4.04
CA ALA A 129 -14.10 -7.19 -4.04
C ALA A 129 -13.43 -6.37 -2.93
N SER A 130 -13.37 -6.91 -1.72
CA SER A 130 -12.71 -6.29 -0.57
C SER A 130 -11.21 -6.11 -0.77
N VAL A 131 -10.51 -7.09 -1.33
CA VAL A 131 -9.07 -6.98 -1.66
C VAL A 131 -8.83 -5.87 -2.70
N ARG A 132 -9.69 -5.78 -3.73
CA ARG A 132 -9.57 -4.73 -4.75
C ARG A 132 -9.85 -3.34 -4.19
N LEU A 133 -10.84 -3.20 -3.32
CA LEU A 133 -11.09 -1.96 -2.60
C LEU A 133 -9.90 -1.58 -1.71
N TRP A 134 -9.30 -2.55 -1.02
CA TRP A 134 -8.13 -2.30 -0.18
C TRP A 134 -6.94 -1.75 -0.97
N ASP A 135 -6.68 -2.32 -2.15
CA ASP A 135 -5.68 -1.80 -3.09
C ASP A 135 -5.99 -0.35 -3.51
N VAL A 136 -7.26 -0.03 -3.81
CA VAL A 136 -7.70 1.35 -4.10
C VAL A 136 -7.42 2.29 -2.93
N LEU A 137 -7.75 1.90 -1.70
CA LEU A 137 -7.51 2.74 -0.51
C LEU A 137 -6.02 2.99 -0.26
N TRP A 138 -5.15 1.99 -0.49
CA TRP A 138 -3.70 2.16 -0.43
C TRP A 138 -3.16 3.08 -1.53
N GLN A 139 -3.72 3.01 -2.75
CA GLN A 139 -3.36 3.94 -3.82
C GLN A 139 -3.75 5.38 -3.45
N LEU A 140 -4.90 5.61 -2.84
CA LEU A 140 -5.34 6.92 -2.36
C LEU A 140 -4.43 7.44 -1.23
N ALA A 141 -4.10 6.61 -0.25
CA ALA A 141 -3.17 6.95 0.83
C ALA A 141 -1.75 7.26 0.30
N GLY A 142 -1.36 6.64 -0.81
CA GLY A 142 -0.10 6.86 -1.51
C GLY A 142 -0.03 8.13 -2.35
N GLN A 143 -1.11 8.90 -2.59
CA GLN A 143 -1.09 10.14 -3.37
C GLN A 143 -0.28 11.25 -2.68
N PRO A 144 0.41 12.15 -3.46
CA PRO A 144 1.20 13.23 -2.88
C PRO A 144 0.37 14.12 -1.95
N MET A 145 0.72 14.14 -0.67
CA MET A 145 0.26 15.20 0.24
C MET A 145 1.15 16.43 -0.02
N ALA A 146 0.56 17.59 -0.34
CA ALA A 146 1.33 18.81 -0.39
C ALA A 146 2.02 19.05 0.96
N GLU A 147 3.31 19.35 0.91
CA GLU A 147 4.27 19.70 1.94
C GLU A 147 3.70 19.87 3.35
N HIS A 148 3.90 18.92 4.29
CA HIS A 148 4.01 19.05 5.77
C HIS A 148 3.64 17.77 6.56
N ALA A 149 3.59 16.59 5.96
CA ALA A 149 3.59 15.37 6.77
C ALA A 149 4.96 14.69 6.68
N PRO A 150 5.53 14.14 7.77
CA PRO A 150 6.70 13.29 7.67
C PRO A 150 6.30 12.04 6.88
N ASN A 151 6.54 12.10 5.59
CA ASN A 151 6.14 11.10 4.64
C ASN A 151 7.21 10.01 4.64
N VAL A 152 6.92 8.85 5.19
CA VAL A 152 7.71 7.63 4.91
C VAL A 152 7.38 7.19 3.47
N ARG A 153 7.58 8.09 2.52
CA ARG A 153 7.55 7.73 1.10
C ARG A 153 8.91 7.19 0.75
N LEU A 154 8.95 5.93 0.43
CA LEU A 154 10.05 5.40 -0.35
C LEU A 154 10.19 6.26 -1.63
N HIS A 155 11.35 6.87 -1.79
CA HIS A 155 11.64 7.58 -3.04
C HIS A 155 11.29 6.66 -4.23
N PRO A 156 10.60 7.11 -5.29
CA PRO A 156 10.13 6.23 -6.38
C PRO A 156 11.26 5.38 -6.98
N THR A 157 12.45 5.94 -7.04
CA THR A 157 13.66 5.25 -7.48
C THR A 157 14.08 4.16 -6.48
N LEU A 158 13.96 4.41 -5.17
CA LEU A 158 14.25 3.42 -4.15
C LEU A 158 13.27 2.25 -4.20
N SER A 159 11.97 2.53 -4.40
CA SER A 159 10.95 1.49 -4.62
C SER A 159 11.25 0.62 -5.84
N ARG A 160 11.77 1.21 -6.92
CA ARG A 160 12.22 0.48 -8.11
C ARG A 160 13.44 -0.39 -7.80
N ALA A 161 14.45 0.16 -7.12
CA ALA A 161 15.64 -0.59 -6.72
C ALA A 161 15.30 -1.76 -5.79
N MET A 162 14.42 -1.56 -4.81
CA MET A 162 13.95 -2.63 -3.93
C MET A 162 13.24 -3.73 -4.71
N ARG A 163 12.36 -3.37 -5.64
CA ARG A 163 11.68 -4.35 -6.50
C ARG A 163 12.66 -5.13 -7.35
N GLU A 164 13.66 -4.48 -7.94
CA GLU A 164 14.73 -5.12 -8.71
C GLU A 164 15.51 -6.12 -7.85
N ILE A 165 15.87 -5.73 -6.63
CA ILE A 165 16.55 -6.59 -5.66
C ILE A 165 15.68 -7.81 -5.33
N GLU A 166 14.41 -7.65 -4.99
CA GLU A 166 13.52 -8.74 -4.58
C GLU A 166 13.30 -9.76 -5.72
N LEU A 167 13.11 -9.27 -6.95
CA LEU A 167 12.89 -10.14 -8.12
C LEU A 167 14.14 -10.97 -8.50
N HIS A 168 15.34 -10.44 -8.24
CA HIS A 168 16.59 -11.05 -8.66
C HIS A 168 17.48 -11.48 -7.48
N LEU A 169 16.90 -11.68 -6.28
CA LEU A 169 17.63 -11.93 -5.05
C LEU A 169 18.50 -13.20 -5.11
N SER A 170 18.06 -14.22 -5.86
CA SER A 170 18.79 -15.49 -6.10
C SER A 170 19.96 -15.35 -7.08
N GLN A 171 20.02 -14.29 -7.85
CA GLN A 171 21.04 -14.07 -8.88
C GLN A 171 22.26 -13.33 -8.35
N ALA A 172 23.32 -13.28 -9.17
CA ALA A 172 24.51 -12.47 -8.88
C ALA A 172 24.20 -10.97 -9.07
N LEU A 173 23.50 -10.38 -8.10
CA LEU A 173 23.16 -8.95 -8.09
C LEU A 173 24.42 -8.11 -7.82
N SER A 174 24.72 -7.20 -8.73
CA SER A 174 25.71 -6.13 -8.51
C SER A 174 25.02 -4.80 -8.24
N ILE A 175 25.58 -3.97 -7.37
CA ILE A 175 25.01 -2.64 -7.09
C ILE A 175 24.99 -1.72 -8.32
N PRO A 176 26.03 -1.74 -9.19
CA PRO A 176 25.96 -1.01 -10.46
C PRO A 176 24.78 -1.44 -11.34
N HIS A 177 24.44 -2.73 -11.40
CA HIS A 177 23.26 -3.21 -12.14
C HIS A 177 21.96 -2.66 -11.53
N VAL A 178 21.76 -2.80 -10.21
CA VAL A 178 20.57 -2.26 -9.52
C VAL A 178 20.44 -0.75 -9.71
N ALA A 179 21.55 0.00 -9.68
CA ALA A 179 21.57 1.43 -9.91
C ALA A 179 21.17 1.77 -11.35
N HIS A 180 21.70 1.05 -12.33
CA HIS A 180 21.38 1.21 -13.76
C HIS A 180 19.88 0.98 -14.01
N GLU A 181 19.33 -0.15 -13.56
CA GLU A 181 17.90 -0.47 -13.69
C GLU A 181 16.99 0.54 -12.97
N SER A 182 17.50 1.14 -11.90
CA SER A 182 16.79 2.19 -11.16
C SER A 182 16.97 3.58 -11.74
N LYS A 183 17.78 3.73 -12.83
CA LYS A 183 18.10 4.99 -13.52
C LYS A 183 18.75 6.04 -12.62
N ILE A 184 19.67 5.63 -11.77
CA ILE A 184 20.46 6.50 -10.89
C ILE A 184 21.90 6.06 -10.80
N SER A 185 22.78 6.92 -10.25
CA SER A 185 24.16 6.57 -9.97
C SER A 185 24.26 5.62 -8.75
N HIS A 186 25.33 4.83 -8.69
CA HIS A 186 25.66 3.98 -7.54
C HIS A 186 25.72 4.78 -6.22
N ASN A 187 26.34 5.95 -6.24
CA ASN A 187 26.45 6.80 -5.05
C ASN A 187 25.07 7.27 -4.57
N HIS A 188 24.20 7.68 -5.48
CA HIS A 188 22.85 8.09 -5.14
C HIS A 188 22.02 6.93 -4.58
N LEU A 189 22.14 5.73 -5.16
CA LEU A 189 21.51 4.53 -4.62
C LEU A 189 21.94 4.27 -3.17
N THR A 190 23.25 4.33 -2.90
CA THR A 190 23.81 4.14 -1.56
C THR A 190 23.29 5.17 -0.57
N LEU A 191 23.18 6.44 -0.95
CA LEU A 191 22.62 7.50 -0.12
C LEU A 191 21.15 7.24 0.21
N LEU A 192 20.34 6.84 -0.79
CA LEU A 192 18.91 6.52 -0.58
C LEU A 192 18.72 5.35 0.39
N PHE A 193 19.52 4.28 0.24
CA PHE A 193 19.43 3.13 1.16
C PHE A 193 19.86 3.50 2.58
N ARG A 194 20.93 4.29 2.75
CA ARG A 194 21.36 4.77 4.07
C ARG A 194 20.33 5.69 4.72
N ALA A 195 19.74 6.61 3.96
CA ALA A 195 18.73 7.55 4.48
C ALA A 195 17.46 6.80 4.93
N GLN A 196 17.03 5.77 4.17
CA GLN A 196 15.79 5.07 4.46
C GLN A 196 15.94 3.94 5.48
N PHE A 197 17.04 3.16 5.41
CA PHE A 197 17.20 1.92 6.17
C PHE A 197 18.40 1.94 7.13
N GLY A 198 19.23 2.99 7.11
CA GLY A 198 20.48 3.02 7.85
C GLY A 198 21.55 2.03 7.33
N LEU A 199 21.33 1.41 6.16
CA LEU A 199 22.15 0.35 5.59
C LEU A 199 22.64 0.73 4.18
N THR A 200 23.77 0.15 3.76
CA THR A 200 24.14 0.19 2.33
C THR A 200 23.25 -0.75 1.52
N ALA A 201 23.18 -0.57 0.20
CA ALA A 201 22.40 -1.46 -0.67
C ALA A 201 22.91 -2.91 -0.61
N GLU A 202 24.24 -3.13 -0.49
CA GLU A 202 24.81 -4.49 -0.28
C GLU A 202 24.35 -5.10 1.04
N ALA A 203 24.39 -4.31 2.12
CA ALA A 203 23.95 -4.77 3.43
C ALA A 203 22.45 -5.10 3.43
N TYR A 204 21.64 -4.33 2.70
CA TYR A 204 20.22 -4.60 2.48
C TYR A 204 20.02 -5.93 1.72
N ILE A 205 20.68 -6.13 0.57
CA ILE A 205 20.60 -7.36 -0.21
C ILE A 205 20.98 -8.57 0.66
N ARG A 206 22.10 -8.47 1.40
CA ARG A 206 22.53 -9.52 2.32
C ARG A 206 21.49 -9.83 3.40
N LYS A 207 20.91 -8.80 4.01
CA LYS A 207 19.81 -8.96 4.99
C LYS A 207 18.63 -9.71 4.39
N ARG A 208 18.16 -9.33 3.21
CA ARG A 208 17.02 -10.00 2.53
C ARG A 208 17.34 -11.46 2.18
N ARG A 209 18.58 -11.76 1.73
CA ARG A 209 19.04 -13.13 1.47
C ARG A 209 19.04 -14.00 2.72
N VAL A 210 19.48 -13.44 3.85
CA VAL A 210 19.47 -14.13 5.15
C VAL A 210 18.03 -14.40 5.61
N GLU A 211 17.15 -13.43 5.55
CA GLU A 211 15.73 -13.57 5.91
C GLU A 211 15.07 -14.68 5.08
N ARG A 212 15.30 -14.69 3.77
CA ARG A 212 14.81 -15.75 2.87
C ARG A 212 15.42 -17.11 3.20
N ALA A 213 16.71 -17.17 3.52
CA ALA A 213 17.38 -18.41 3.91
C ALA A 213 16.80 -18.99 5.20
N LEU A 214 16.61 -18.17 6.24
CA LEU A 214 16.01 -18.60 7.50
C LEU A 214 14.57 -19.11 7.29
N HIS A 215 13.78 -18.43 6.47
CA HIS A 215 12.44 -18.89 6.08
C HIS A 215 12.48 -20.28 5.39
N LEU A 216 13.37 -20.48 4.40
CA LEU A 216 13.50 -21.76 3.72
C LEU A 216 14.02 -22.88 4.63
N LEU A 217 14.93 -22.56 5.55
CA LEU A 217 15.41 -23.49 6.56
C LEU A 217 14.30 -23.96 7.51
N GLN A 218 13.40 -23.07 7.87
CA GLN A 218 12.30 -23.34 8.80
C GLN A 218 11.15 -24.11 8.13
N HIS A 219 10.79 -23.74 6.90
CA HIS A 219 9.53 -24.18 6.29
C HIS A 219 9.69 -25.17 5.14
N THR A 220 10.93 -25.60 4.83
CA THR A 220 11.17 -26.57 3.74
C THR A 220 12.14 -27.67 4.15
N THR A 221 12.07 -28.79 3.42
CA THR A 221 13.01 -29.89 3.53
C THR A 221 14.22 -29.76 2.59
N MET A 222 14.36 -28.64 1.87
CA MET A 222 15.46 -28.40 0.93
C MET A 222 16.83 -28.61 1.59
N ALA A 223 17.75 -29.20 0.86
CA ALA A 223 19.13 -29.35 1.33
C ALA A 223 19.75 -27.96 1.60
N VAL A 224 20.54 -27.83 2.66
CA VAL A 224 21.21 -26.55 3.03
C VAL A 224 22.00 -25.98 1.86
N LYS A 225 22.70 -26.83 1.08
CA LYS A 225 23.42 -26.40 -0.13
C LYS A 225 22.49 -25.82 -1.20
N SER A 226 21.33 -26.43 -1.38
CA SER A 226 20.33 -25.94 -2.35
C SER A 226 19.73 -24.59 -1.90
N ILE A 227 19.47 -24.40 -0.61
CA ILE A 227 19.04 -23.13 -0.05
C ILE A 227 20.10 -22.05 -0.27
N ALA A 228 21.37 -22.34 -0.04
CA ALA A 228 22.48 -21.40 -0.26
C ALA A 228 22.49 -20.87 -1.70
N VAL A 229 22.30 -21.75 -2.69
CA VAL A 229 22.21 -21.39 -4.11
C VAL A 229 20.95 -20.58 -4.38
N GLU A 230 19.80 -21.05 -3.89
CA GLU A 230 18.47 -20.41 -4.09
C GLU A 230 18.40 -18.96 -3.59
N VAL A 231 19.13 -18.65 -2.51
CA VAL A 231 19.17 -17.29 -1.97
C VAL A 231 20.32 -16.44 -2.51
N GLY A 232 21.06 -16.92 -3.51
CA GLY A 232 22.17 -16.19 -4.14
C GLY A 232 23.44 -16.12 -3.30
N LEU A 233 23.66 -17.11 -2.42
CA LEU A 233 24.86 -17.28 -1.58
C LEU A 233 25.49 -18.66 -1.83
N PRO A 234 25.95 -18.97 -3.06
CA PRO A 234 26.38 -20.33 -3.45
C PRO A 234 27.63 -20.84 -2.72
N ASP A 235 28.45 -19.94 -2.17
CA ASP A 235 29.56 -20.32 -1.29
C ASP A 235 28.99 -20.79 0.06
N LEU A 236 29.03 -22.11 0.26
CA LEU A 236 28.45 -22.75 1.44
C LEU A 236 29.19 -22.35 2.73
N HIS A 237 30.50 -22.10 2.67
CA HIS A 237 31.27 -21.65 3.84
C HIS A 237 30.82 -20.25 4.28
N TYR A 238 30.74 -19.33 3.33
CA TYR A 238 30.23 -17.98 3.56
C TYR A 238 28.76 -18.00 3.99
N PHE A 239 27.92 -18.82 3.38
CA PHE A 239 26.52 -19.00 3.78
C PHE A 239 26.42 -19.45 5.25
N ASN A 240 27.14 -20.48 5.66
CA ASN A 240 27.15 -20.96 7.06
C ASN A 240 27.58 -19.87 8.03
N LYS A 241 28.62 -19.09 7.70
CA LYS A 241 29.10 -17.97 8.51
C LYS A 241 28.05 -16.91 8.69
N ILE A 242 27.38 -16.48 7.61
CA ILE A 242 26.36 -15.45 7.64
C ILE A 242 25.13 -15.90 8.45
N ILE A 243 24.64 -17.13 8.25
CA ILE A 243 23.49 -17.64 9.02
C ILE A 243 23.85 -17.74 10.50
N ARG A 244 25.04 -18.23 10.84
CA ARG A 244 25.48 -18.29 12.24
C ARG A 244 25.56 -16.91 12.89
N THR A 245 26.03 -15.90 12.16
CA THR A 245 26.05 -14.51 12.63
C THR A 245 24.64 -13.96 12.87
N ALA A 246 23.67 -14.35 12.03
CA ALA A 246 22.31 -13.82 12.11
C ALA A 246 21.45 -14.47 13.19
N CYS A 247 21.57 -15.78 13.43
CA CYS A 247 20.70 -16.53 14.36
C CYS A 247 21.45 -17.30 15.46
N GLY A 248 22.77 -17.13 15.58
CA GLY A 248 23.58 -17.73 16.65
C GLY A 248 23.86 -19.23 16.48
N SER A 249 23.43 -19.87 15.39
CA SER A 249 23.56 -21.31 15.15
C SER A 249 23.82 -21.65 13.69
N SER A 250 24.34 -22.84 13.43
CA SER A 250 24.50 -23.32 12.07
C SER A 250 23.11 -23.51 11.38
N PRO A 251 23.05 -23.50 10.04
CA PRO A 251 21.80 -23.77 9.32
C PRO A 251 21.13 -25.10 9.71
N ARG A 252 21.90 -26.15 9.98
CA ARG A 252 21.36 -27.44 10.41
C ARG A 252 20.77 -27.40 11.81
N GLU A 253 21.47 -26.79 12.75
CA GLU A 253 21.01 -26.60 14.13
C GLU A 253 19.78 -25.70 14.18
N TYR A 254 19.73 -24.62 13.38
CA TYR A 254 18.58 -23.77 13.25
C TYR A 254 17.35 -24.55 12.79
N ARG A 255 17.46 -25.33 11.71
CA ARG A 255 16.38 -26.20 11.21
C ARG A 255 15.91 -27.20 12.26
N GLN A 256 16.83 -27.86 12.97
CA GLN A 256 16.46 -28.87 14.00
C GLN A 256 15.66 -28.24 15.15
N ARG A 257 16.05 -27.04 15.61
CA ARG A 257 15.33 -26.32 16.65
C ARG A 257 13.90 -25.94 16.22
N GLN A 258 13.74 -25.50 14.99
CA GLN A 258 12.42 -25.12 14.46
C GLN A 258 11.50 -26.33 14.20
N ALA A 259 12.05 -27.53 14.01
CA ALA A 259 11.27 -28.75 13.83
C ALA A 259 10.80 -29.38 15.16
N GLN A 260 11.31 -28.91 16.29
CA GLN A 260 10.99 -29.42 17.64
C GLN A 260 10.03 -28.51 18.44
N GLY A 261 9.73 -27.32 17.95
CA GLY A 261 8.78 -26.35 18.53
C GLY A 261 7.53 -26.22 17.68
#